data_65533080f34b81d5838e554ec933d38d
#
_entry.id   65533080f34b81d5838e554ec933d38d
#
_cell.length_a   1.000
_cell.length_b   1.000
_cell.length_c   1.000
_cell.angle_alpha   90.00
_cell.angle_beta   90.00
_cell.angle_gamma   90.00
#
_symmetry.space_group_name_H-M   'P 1'
#
loop_
_entity.id
_entity.type
_entity.pdbx_description
1 polymer ?
#
loop_
_entity_poly.entity_id
_entity_poly.type
_entity_poly.pdbx_seq_one_letter_code
_entity_poly.pdbx_strand_id
1 'polypeptide(L)'
;MKLIQSEYDKLEDKEAKQPFYYDKRDSFNKRDVSSVEHAGLFIFLNRAGFNGLYRVNKNNGFNVPIGSYKKPNFVFEDVILKASRLLSGVDICNISFEGALKLANEDNPEGYLRSFILTHHINH
;
A
#
# COMPACT_ATOMS: atom_id res chain seq x y z
N MET A 1 3.88 -10.29 6.23
CA MET A 1 4.90 -9.27 6.58
C MET A 1 6.07 -9.82 7.37
N LYS A 2 5.85 -10.47 8.53
CA LYS A 2 6.94 -11.05 9.34
C LYS A 2 7.82 -12.03 8.55
N LEU A 3 7.22 -12.85 7.68
CA LEU A 3 7.96 -13.77 6.82
C LEU A 3 8.86 -13.02 5.82
N ILE A 4 8.32 -12.02 5.11
CA ILE A 4 9.08 -11.19 4.17
C ILE A 4 10.24 -10.48 4.88
N GLN A 5 10.02 -9.94 6.10
CA GLN A 5 11.07 -9.33 6.91
C GLN A 5 12.18 -10.33 7.22
N SER A 6 11.80 -11.51 7.72
CA SER A 6 12.76 -12.55 8.08
C SER A 6 13.58 -13.06 6.88
N GLU A 7 12.97 -13.18 5.72
CA GLU A 7 13.66 -13.59 4.49
C GLU A 7 14.61 -12.48 4.00
N TYR A 8 14.15 -11.23 4.00
CA TYR A 8 14.94 -10.09 3.56
C TYR A 8 16.14 -9.83 4.47
N ASP A 9 15.98 -9.99 5.79
CA ASP A 9 17.05 -9.74 6.77
C ASP A 9 18.19 -10.76 6.69
N LYS A 10 17.96 -11.93 6.10
CA LYS A 10 18.99 -12.95 5.82
C LYS A 10 19.89 -12.58 4.65
N LEU A 11 19.46 -11.63 3.82
CA LEU A 11 20.20 -11.19 2.66
C LEU A 11 21.21 -10.10 3.07
N GLU A 12 22.50 -10.38 2.88
CA GLU A 12 23.56 -9.55 3.46
C GLU A 12 23.81 -8.27 2.65
N ASP A 13 23.79 -8.35 1.33
CA ASP A 13 24.17 -7.27 0.44
C ASP A 13 23.05 -6.84 -0.52
N LYS A 14 23.32 -5.79 -1.27
CA LYS A 14 22.38 -5.25 -2.25
C LYS A 14 22.17 -6.21 -3.43
N GLU A 15 23.18 -6.97 -3.80
CA GLU A 15 23.12 -7.91 -4.93
C GLU A 15 22.16 -9.05 -4.63
N ALA A 16 22.18 -9.57 -3.39
CA ALA A 16 21.23 -10.59 -2.93
C ALA A 16 19.82 -10.03 -2.73
N LYS A 17 19.69 -8.79 -2.23
CA LYS A 17 18.39 -8.13 -1.99
C LYS A 17 17.66 -7.74 -3.27
N GLN A 18 18.39 -7.43 -4.31
CA GLN A 18 17.80 -6.95 -5.57
C GLN A 18 16.88 -7.96 -6.24
N PRO A 19 17.28 -9.23 -6.51
CA PRO A 19 16.38 -10.21 -7.10
C PRO A 19 15.18 -10.51 -6.21
N PHE A 20 15.35 -10.53 -4.88
CA PHE A 20 14.23 -10.70 -3.94
C PHE A 20 13.20 -9.57 -4.07
N TYR A 21 13.66 -8.32 -4.11
CA TYR A 21 12.79 -7.17 -4.28
C TYR A 21 12.00 -7.23 -5.58
N TYR A 22 12.65 -7.55 -6.69
CA TYR A 22 11.99 -7.61 -7.99
C TYR A 22 11.02 -8.79 -8.11
N ASP A 23 11.31 -9.93 -7.51
CA ASP A 23 10.37 -11.05 -7.41
C ASP A 23 9.08 -10.63 -6.67
N LYS A 24 9.22 -9.97 -5.53
CA LYS A 24 8.06 -9.45 -4.77
C LYS A 24 7.29 -8.36 -5.53
N ARG A 25 8.00 -7.52 -6.30
CA ARG A 25 7.37 -6.53 -7.17
C ARG A 25 6.57 -7.18 -8.30
N ASP A 26 7.10 -8.22 -8.90
CA ASP A 26 6.40 -8.96 -9.95
C ASP A 26 5.16 -9.68 -9.39
N SER A 27 5.25 -10.28 -8.21
CA SER A 27 4.10 -10.86 -7.52
C SER A 27 3.02 -9.82 -7.21
N PHE A 28 3.41 -8.64 -6.75
CA PHE A 28 2.49 -7.51 -6.53
C PHE A 28 1.77 -7.10 -7.82
N ASN A 29 2.51 -7.01 -8.92
CA ASN A 29 1.96 -6.58 -10.21
C ASN A 29 1.04 -7.61 -10.86
N LYS A 30 1.29 -8.90 -10.65
CA LYS A 30 0.44 -9.99 -11.15
C LYS A 30 -0.94 -10.02 -10.50
N ARG A 31 -1.04 -9.55 -9.25
CA ARG A 31 -2.31 -9.51 -8.48
C ARG A 31 -3.00 -10.86 -8.31
N ASP A 32 -2.22 -11.94 -8.32
CA ASP A 32 -2.68 -13.32 -8.19
C ASP A 32 -2.60 -13.88 -6.76
N VAL A 33 -2.44 -12.99 -5.79
CA VAL A 33 -2.33 -13.30 -4.36
C VAL A 33 -3.55 -12.78 -3.60
N SER A 34 -3.74 -13.23 -2.36
CA SER A 34 -4.81 -12.75 -1.50
C SER A 34 -4.70 -11.24 -1.22
N SER A 35 -5.82 -10.59 -0.90
CA SER A 35 -5.83 -9.14 -0.58
C SER A 35 -4.93 -8.79 0.60
N VAL A 36 -4.82 -9.66 1.60
CA VAL A 36 -3.94 -9.48 2.76
C VAL A 36 -2.47 -9.56 2.34
N GLU A 37 -2.13 -10.53 1.50
CA GLU A 37 -0.78 -10.68 0.98
C GLU A 37 -0.40 -9.51 0.06
N HIS A 38 -1.32 -9.07 -0.80
CA HIS A 38 -1.13 -7.92 -1.67
C HIS A 38 -0.88 -6.64 -0.86
N ALA A 39 -1.62 -6.42 0.24
CA ALA A 39 -1.38 -5.32 1.17
C ALA A 39 0.01 -5.42 1.83
N GLY A 40 0.43 -6.61 2.22
CA GLY A 40 1.77 -6.86 2.75
C GLY A 40 2.87 -6.54 1.75
N LEU A 41 2.71 -6.97 0.49
CA LEU A 41 3.64 -6.65 -0.60
C LEU A 41 3.70 -5.14 -0.86
N PHE A 42 2.56 -4.44 -0.80
CA PHE A 42 2.51 -2.98 -0.94
C PHE A 42 3.38 -2.27 0.11
N ILE A 43 3.23 -2.64 1.39
CA ILE A 43 4.02 -2.07 2.49
C ILE A 43 5.51 -2.37 2.30
N PHE A 44 5.85 -3.62 1.94
CA PHE A 44 7.23 -4.02 1.67
C PHE A 44 7.85 -3.17 0.54
N LEU A 45 7.19 -3.08 -0.60
CA LEU A 45 7.67 -2.35 -1.78
C LEU A 45 7.82 -0.84 -1.50
N ASN A 46 6.89 -0.26 -0.74
CA ASN A 46 7.01 1.13 -0.34
C ASN A 46 8.21 1.37 0.59
N ARG A 47 8.46 0.46 1.55
CA ARG A 47 9.55 0.59 2.52
C ARG A 47 10.92 0.23 1.99
N ALA A 48 11.01 -0.73 1.06
CA ALA A 48 12.26 -1.16 0.43
C ALA A 48 12.56 -0.42 -0.87
N GLY A 49 11.56 0.19 -1.48
CA GLY A 49 11.67 0.93 -2.74
C GLY A 49 12.34 2.31 -2.57
N PHE A 50 12.88 2.81 -3.67
CA PHE A 50 13.57 4.09 -3.71
C PHE A 50 12.68 5.24 -3.20
N ASN A 51 13.15 5.95 -2.18
CA ASN A 51 12.50 7.10 -1.52
C ASN A 51 11.05 6.87 -1.07
N GLY A 52 10.62 5.63 -0.86
CA GLY A 52 9.24 5.34 -0.47
C GLY A 52 8.20 5.79 -1.50
N LEU A 53 8.59 5.93 -2.77
CA LEU A 53 7.71 6.39 -3.84
C LEU A 53 6.65 5.35 -4.19
N TYR A 54 5.48 5.83 -4.59
CA TYR A 54 4.50 5.04 -5.33
C TYR A 54 4.45 5.57 -6.77
N ARG A 55 4.82 4.73 -7.72
CA ARG A 55 4.81 5.07 -9.14
C ARG A 55 4.42 3.85 -9.97
N VAL A 56 3.57 4.08 -10.95
CA VAL A 56 3.14 3.05 -11.91
C VAL A 56 3.50 3.47 -13.33
N ASN A 57 3.70 2.48 -14.18
CA ASN A 57 3.85 2.67 -15.61
C ASN A 57 2.49 2.82 -16.32
N LYS A 58 2.51 3.03 -17.64
CA LYS A 58 1.30 3.15 -18.47
C LYS A 58 0.35 1.96 -18.40
N ASN A 59 0.84 0.79 -18.00
CA ASN A 59 0.05 -0.44 -17.84
C ASN A 59 -0.40 -0.65 -16.38
N ASN A 60 -0.33 0.40 -15.54
CA ASN A 60 -0.67 0.36 -14.12
C ASN A 60 0.19 -0.62 -13.29
N GLY A 61 1.38 -0.96 -13.77
CA GLY A 61 2.34 -1.77 -13.03
C GLY A 61 3.26 -0.92 -12.17
N PHE A 62 3.39 -1.27 -10.89
CA PHE A 62 4.34 -0.62 -9.97
C PHE A 62 5.77 -0.79 -10.48
N ASN A 63 6.52 0.30 -10.63
CA ASN A 63 7.81 0.30 -11.31
C ASN A 63 8.92 1.04 -10.55
N VAL A 64 8.77 1.25 -9.25
CA VAL A 64 9.82 1.86 -8.44
C VAL A 64 10.97 0.87 -8.28
N PRO A 65 12.24 1.30 -8.46
CA PRO A 65 13.40 0.46 -8.23
C PRO A 65 13.66 0.24 -6.74
N ILE A 66 14.50 -0.74 -6.42
CA ILE A 66 14.95 -0.97 -5.03
C ILE A 66 15.71 0.26 -4.50
N GLY A 67 15.46 0.59 -3.23
CA GLY A 67 16.20 1.63 -2.52
C GLY A 67 17.56 1.16 -2.01
N SER A 68 18.28 2.07 -1.36
CA SER A 68 19.63 1.82 -0.81
C SER A 68 19.63 1.59 0.72
N TYR A 69 18.49 1.19 1.29
CA TYR A 69 18.36 0.97 2.71
C TYR A 69 19.09 -0.29 3.17
N LYS A 70 19.91 -0.18 4.21
CA LYS A 70 20.68 -1.32 4.75
C LYS A 70 19.79 -2.33 5.45
N LYS A 71 18.93 -1.87 6.37
CA LYS A 71 18.00 -2.70 7.16
C LYS A 71 16.65 -2.00 7.31
N PRO A 72 15.84 -1.94 6.24
CA PRO A 72 14.52 -1.32 6.35
C PRO A 72 13.59 -2.21 7.19
N ASN A 73 12.84 -1.58 8.09
CA ASN A 73 11.80 -2.27 8.86
C ASN A 73 10.48 -2.19 8.10
N PHE A 74 9.86 -3.33 7.86
CA PHE A 74 8.56 -3.45 7.18
C PHE A 74 7.42 -3.78 8.14
N VAL A 75 7.75 -4.31 9.33
CA VAL A 75 6.77 -4.79 10.30
C VAL A 75 6.53 -3.71 11.36
N PHE A 76 5.44 -2.98 11.17
CA PHE A 76 4.96 -1.97 12.12
C PHE A 76 3.68 -2.47 12.78
N GLU A 77 3.75 -3.62 13.48
CA GLU A 77 2.57 -4.31 14.02
C GLU A 77 1.70 -3.39 14.88
N ASP A 78 2.32 -2.68 15.82
CA ASP A 78 1.61 -1.76 16.71
C ASP A 78 0.93 -0.62 15.95
N VAL A 79 1.61 -0.06 14.95
CA VAL A 79 1.07 1.03 14.12
C VAL A 79 -0.08 0.52 13.26
N ILE A 80 0.06 -0.66 12.64
CA ILE A 80 -0.98 -1.27 11.80
C ILE A 80 -2.20 -1.61 12.65
N LEU A 81 -2.03 -2.21 13.83
CA LEU A 81 -3.13 -2.55 14.74
C LEU A 81 -3.83 -1.30 15.26
N LYS A 82 -3.08 -0.24 15.60
CA LYS A 82 -3.65 1.04 16.01
C LYS A 82 -4.44 1.69 14.88
N ALA A 83 -3.89 1.72 13.67
CA ALA A 83 -4.59 2.23 12.48
C ALA A 83 -5.86 1.43 12.20
N SER A 84 -5.80 0.10 12.28
CA SER A 84 -6.96 -0.77 12.11
C SER A 84 -8.08 -0.46 13.10
N ARG A 85 -7.74 -0.24 14.38
CA ARG A 85 -8.73 0.14 15.41
C ARG A 85 -9.34 1.51 15.13
N LEU A 86 -8.54 2.49 14.74
CA LEU A 86 -9.02 3.83 14.38
C LEU A 86 -9.93 3.82 13.15
N LEU A 87 -9.68 2.91 12.21
CA LEU A 87 -10.47 2.76 10.98
C LEU A 87 -11.69 1.85 11.14
N SER A 88 -11.90 1.22 12.29
CA SER A 88 -13.00 0.26 12.49
C SER A 88 -14.40 0.86 12.34
N GLY A 89 -14.54 2.18 12.50
CA GLY A 89 -15.80 2.92 12.28
C GLY A 89 -15.83 3.73 10.97
N VAL A 90 -14.91 3.46 10.05
CA VAL A 90 -14.74 4.20 8.79
C VAL A 90 -15.10 3.31 7.61
N ASP A 91 -15.98 3.80 6.73
CA ASP A 91 -16.27 3.16 5.44
C ASP A 91 -15.20 3.54 4.43
N ILE A 92 -14.45 2.54 3.94
CA ILE A 92 -13.42 2.72 2.92
C ILE A 92 -13.97 2.19 1.60
N CYS A 93 -14.21 3.12 0.65
CA CYS A 93 -14.83 2.80 -0.64
C CYS A 93 -13.88 3.13 -1.79
N ASN A 94 -13.77 2.23 -2.77
CA ASN A 94 -13.10 2.48 -4.04
C ASN A 94 -14.14 2.89 -5.09
N ILE A 95 -14.49 4.17 -5.10
CA ILE A 95 -15.53 4.75 -5.96
C ILE A 95 -15.01 6.02 -6.63
N SER A 96 -15.73 6.46 -7.69
CA SER A 96 -15.43 7.73 -8.34
C SER A 96 -15.74 8.92 -7.43
N PHE A 97 -15.19 10.08 -7.76
CA PHE A 97 -15.49 11.34 -7.07
C PHE A 97 -16.99 11.67 -7.07
N GLU A 98 -17.66 11.47 -8.19
CA GLU A 98 -19.11 11.67 -8.30
C GLU A 98 -19.89 10.67 -7.43
N GLY A 99 -19.43 9.42 -7.34
CA GLY A 99 -19.99 8.41 -6.43
C GLY A 99 -19.85 8.80 -4.98
N ALA A 100 -18.70 9.37 -4.60
CA ALA A 100 -18.47 9.86 -3.24
C ALA A 100 -19.41 11.04 -2.87
N LEU A 101 -19.63 11.96 -3.81
CA LEU A 101 -20.56 13.07 -3.61
C LEU A 101 -22.02 12.60 -3.45
N LYS A 102 -22.44 11.57 -4.21
CA LYS A 102 -23.76 10.97 -4.04
C LYS A 102 -23.94 10.38 -2.65
N LEU A 103 -23.00 9.55 -2.20
CA LEU A 103 -23.03 8.98 -0.86
C LEU A 103 -23.07 10.07 0.24
N ALA A 104 -22.30 11.14 0.07
CA ALA A 104 -22.30 12.27 0.99
C ALA A 104 -23.67 12.93 1.11
N ASN A 105 -24.39 13.07 -0.01
CA ASN A 105 -25.70 13.72 -0.05
C ASN A 105 -26.83 12.78 0.41
N GLU A 106 -26.80 11.50 0.04
CA GLU A 106 -27.82 10.52 0.41
C GLU A 106 -27.80 10.15 1.90
N ASP A 107 -26.62 10.03 2.47
CA ASP A 107 -26.44 9.68 3.89
C ASP A 107 -26.55 10.84 4.87
N ASN A 108 -26.82 12.05 4.40
CA ASN A 108 -26.87 13.23 5.24
C ASN A 108 -28.15 14.06 5.08
N PRO A 109 -29.35 13.45 5.22
CA PRO A 109 -30.62 14.15 5.06
C PRO A 109 -30.85 15.25 6.10
N GLU A 110 -30.15 15.22 7.24
CA GLU A 110 -30.31 16.17 8.35
C GLU A 110 -29.13 17.15 8.51
N GLY A 111 -28.17 17.19 7.57
CA GLY A 111 -27.09 18.17 7.56
C GLY A 111 -25.98 17.96 8.60
N TYR A 112 -25.84 16.75 9.16
CA TYR A 112 -24.71 16.45 10.05
C TYR A 112 -23.39 16.45 9.29
N LEU A 113 -22.35 17.11 9.82
CA LEU A 113 -21.00 17.13 9.26
C LEU A 113 -20.38 15.74 9.31
N ARG A 114 -20.26 15.09 8.15
CA ARG A 114 -19.39 13.92 7.96
C ARG A 114 -18.08 14.38 7.34
N SER A 115 -16.97 13.88 7.88
CA SER A 115 -15.65 14.13 7.28
C SER A 115 -15.40 13.13 6.15
N PHE A 116 -15.18 13.64 4.95
CA PHE A 116 -14.76 12.85 3.79
C PHE A 116 -13.30 13.15 3.48
N ILE A 117 -12.51 12.10 3.28
CA ILE A 117 -11.16 12.21 2.75
C ILE A 117 -11.20 11.66 1.34
N LEU A 118 -11.05 12.55 0.36
CA LEU A 118 -10.99 12.21 -1.06
C LEU A 118 -9.53 12.13 -1.48
N THR A 119 -9.10 10.96 -1.98
CA THR A 119 -7.81 10.82 -2.64
C THR A 119 -8.03 10.74 -4.14
N HIS A 120 -7.46 11.68 -4.88
CA HIS A 120 -7.51 11.68 -6.32
C HIS A 120 -6.34 10.89 -6.89
N HIS A 121 -6.64 9.84 -7.65
CA HIS A 121 -5.63 9.13 -8.42
C HIS A 121 -5.50 9.81 -9.77
N ILE A 122 -4.44 10.59 -9.94
CA ILE A 122 -4.11 11.17 -11.25
C ILE A 122 -3.48 10.06 -12.08
N ASN A 123 -4.23 9.52 -13.03
CA ASN A 123 -3.65 8.69 -14.09
C ASN A 123 -2.91 9.64 -15.05
N HIS A 124 -1.61 9.55 -15.03
CA HIS A 124 -0.77 10.18 -16.06
C HIS A 124 -0.54 9.22 -17.21
#